data_dbd70f6bc9547add1a706c6f93315823
#
_entry.id   dbd70f6bc9547add1a706c6f93315823
#
_cell.length_a   1.000
_cell.length_b   1.000
_cell.length_c   1.000
_cell.angle_alpha   90.00
_cell.angle_beta   90.00
_cell.angle_gamma   90.00
#
_symmetry.space_group_name_H-M   'P 1'
#
loop_
_entity.id
_entity.type
_entity.pdbx_description
1 polymer ?
#
loop_
_entity_poly.entity_id
_entity_poly.type
_entity_poly.pdbx_seq_one_letter_code
_entity_poly.pdbx_strand_id
1 'polypeptide(L)'
;AVEDLYDATSFVAGKSAEWGIDPARIVACGSSAGAITVLQGAYFIANENPLTAKLPDGFDYAGVISFAGAVVDMADDLTWKRAPAPIMLFHGDADSNVPYGALRMGGAGIFGSDYIARQLSDMKSPYYFYSVEGADHALATVPMNNYRDAIDQFLTQQVGERLPAMIDTKERFTNA
;
A
#
# COMPACT_ATOMS: atom_id res chain seq x y z
N ALA A 1 12.74 9.56 -0.75
CA ALA A 1 11.93 8.59 0.03
C ALA A 1 11.77 7.25 -0.71
N VAL A 2 11.23 7.20 -1.97
CA VAL A 2 11.12 5.91 -2.68
C VAL A 2 12.49 5.32 -3.01
N GLU A 3 13.47 6.14 -3.38
CA GLU A 3 14.85 5.68 -3.57
C GLU A 3 15.41 5.03 -2.30
N ASP A 4 15.22 5.66 -1.15
CA ASP A 4 15.69 5.15 0.14
C ASP A 4 14.99 3.84 0.52
N LEU A 5 13.67 3.73 0.21
CA LEU A 5 12.91 2.49 0.36
C LEU A 5 13.54 1.37 -0.50
N TYR A 6 13.88 1.65 -1.76
CA TYR A 6 14.47 0.66 -2.64
C TYR A 6 15.90 0.29 -2.24
N ASP A 7 16.70 1.27 -1.82
CA ASP A 7 18.05 1.01 -1.30
C ASP A 7 18.01 0.12 -0.05
N ALA A 8 17.09 0.41 0.89
CA ALA A 8 16.86 -0.43 2.07
C ALA A 8 16.36 -1.83 1.70
N THR A 9 15.42 -1.94 0.76
CA THR A 9 14.90 -3.22 0.27
C THR A 9 16.02 -4.07 -0.35
N SER A 10 16.85 -3.47 -1.20
CA SER A 10 17.98 -4.16 -1.85
C SER A 10 19.03 -4.59 -0.83
N PHE A 11 19.28 -3.76 0.19
CA PHE A 11 20.16 -4.13 1.29
C PHE A 11 19.64 -5.36 2.06
N VAL A 12 18.36 -5.36 2.45
CA VAL A 12 17.72 -6.49 3.15
C VAL A 12 17.71 -7.75 2.27
N ALA A 13 17.34 -7.62 1.00
CA ALA A 13 17.37 -8.74 0.05
C ALA A 13 18.79 -9.29 -0.13
N GLY A 14 19.80 -8.43 -0.19
CA GLY A 14 21.22 -8.83 -0.27
C GLY A 14 21.73 -9.55 0.99
N LYS A 15 21.08 -9.34 2.14
CA LYS A 15 21.39 -10.02 3.42
C LYS A 15 20.56 -11.30 3.65
N SER A 16 19.74 -11.70 2.68
CA SER A 16 18.77 -12.80 2.85
C SER A 16 19.41 -14.10 3.32
N ALA A 17 20.52 -14.52 2.75
CA ALA A 17 21.23 -15.74 3.15
C ALA A 17 21.83 -15.64 4.55
N GLU A 18 22.38 -14.47 4.91
CA GLU A 18 23.00 -14.22 6.23
C GLU A 18 21.94 -14.18 7.34
N TRP A 19 20.77 -13.59 7.07
CA TRP A 19 19.73 -13.36 8.06
C TRP A 19 18.61 -14.41 8.04
N GLY A 20 18.65 -15.37 7.13
CA GLY A 20 17.62 -16.39 6.98
C GLY A 20 16.28 -15.80 6.48
N ILE A 21 16.33 -14.74 5.68
CA ILE A 21 15.16 -14.07 5.11
C ILE A 21 14.88 -14.63 3.72
N ASP A 22 13.63 -14.90 3.41
CA ASP A 22 13.19 -15.16 2.04
C ASP A 22 12.86 -13.82 1.35
N PRO A 23 13.66 -13.36 0.36
CA PRO A 23 13.43 -12.10 -0.32
C PRO A 23 12.10 -12.06 -1.08
N ALA A 24 11.53 -13.20 -1.45
CA ALA A 24 10.20 -13.29 -2.07
C ALA A 24 9.05 -13.08 -1.06
N ARG A 25 9.36 -12.91 0.21
CA ARG A 25 8.38 -12.69 1.29
C ARG A 25 8.54 -11.33 1.99
N ILE A 26 9.24 -10.40 1.38
CA ILE A 26 9.38 -9.03 1.91
C ILE A 26 8.06 -8.27 1.72
N VAL A 27 7.52 -7.75 2.81
CA VAL A 27 6.34 -6.88 2.83
C VAL A 27 6.78 -5.46 3.20
N ALA A 28 6.36 -4.47 2.42
CA ALA A 28 6.58 -3.07 2.75
C ALA A 28 5.39 -2.53 3.54
N CYS A 29 5.65 -1.83 4.66
CA CYS A 29 4.62 -1.24 5.50
C CYS A 29 4.96 0.22 5.80
N GLY A 30 3.96 1.09 5.80
CA GLY A 30 4.16 2.50 6.10
C GLY A 30 2.91 3.19 6.65
N SER A 31 3.15 4.30 7.38
CA SER A 31 2.12 5.15 7.95
C SER A 31 2.27 6.58 7.43
N SER A 32 1.16 7.26 7.07
CA SER A 32 1.15 8.64 6.59
C SER A 32 2.15 8.85 5.43
N ALA A 33 3.16 9.68 5.57
CA ALA A 33 4.21 9.87 4.56
C ALA A 33 4.93 8.55 4.20
N GLY A 34 5.13 7.64 5.18
CA GLY A 34 5.66 6.30 4.93
C GLY A 34 4.69 5.43 4.11
N ALA A 35 3.38 5.58 4.33
CA ALA A 35 2.36 4.90 3.53
C ALA A 35 2.35 5.41 2.08
N ILE A 36 2.49 6.71 1.87
CA ILE A 36 2.69 7.29 0.53
C ILE A 36 3.94 6.69 -0.11
N THR A 37 5.03 6.59 0.62
CA THR A 37 6.30 6.04 0.11
C THR A 37 6.16 4.58 -0.35
N VAL A 38 5.53 3.71 0.47
CA VAL A 38 5.40 2.29 0.10
C VAL A 38 4.38 2.06 -1.02
N LEU A 39 3.28 2.83 -1.05
CA LEU A 39 2.32 2.78 -2.16
C LEU A 39 2.93 3.29 -3.47
N GLN A 40 3.68 4.40 -3.41
CA GLN A 40 4.40 4.93 -4.57
C GLN A 40 5.44 3.93 -5.09
N GLY A 41 6.14 3.24 -4.18
CA GLY A 41 7.06 2.17 -4.52
C GLY A 41 6.36 1.02 -5.27
N ALA A 42 5.24 0.53 -4.76
CA ALA A 42 4.45 -0.50 -5.43
C ALA A 42 3.93 -0.03 -6.81
N TYR A 43 3.47 1.22 -6.88
CA TYR A 43 3.01 1.84 -8.13
C TYR A 43 4.14 1.93 -9.17
N PHE A 44 5.33 2.33 -8.75
CA PHE A 44 6.50 2.38 -9.63
C PHE A 44 6.94 1.00 -10.12
N ILE A 45 6.90 -0.02 -9.26
CA ILE A 45 7.20 -1.41 -9.67
C ILE A 45 6.16 -1.88 -10.71
N ALA A 46 4.87 -1.65 -10.46
CA ALA A 46 3.79 -2.04 -11.38
C ALA A 46 3.87 -1.33 -12.74
N ASN A 47 4.48 -0.14 -12.79
CA ASN A 47 4.63 0.69 -13.99
C ASN A 47 6.04 0.67 -14.60
N GLU A 48 6.95 -0.17 -14.09
CA GLU A 48 8.33 -0.29 -14.60
C GLU A 48 9.07 1.06 -14.61
N ASN A 49 8.89 1.84 -13.54
CA ASN A 49 9.57 3.14 -13.40
C ASN A 49 11.10 2.93 -13.36
N PRO A 50 11.91 3.79 -13.99
CA PRO A 50 13.37 3.66 -14.00
C PRO A 50 14.03 3.52 -12.62
N LEU A 51 13.43 4.09 -11.55
CA LEU A 51 13.92 3.93 -10.18
C LEU A 51 13.95 2.46 -9.70
N THR A 52 13.15 1.59 -10.30
CA THR A 52 13.13 0.16 -9.96
C THR A 52 14.44 -0.57 -10.29
N ALA A 53 15.31 0.03 -11.11
CA ALA A 53 16.67 -0.47 -11.34
C ALA A 53 17.53 -0.56 -10.07
N LYS A 54 17.12 0.07 -8.98
CA LYS A 54 17.75 -0.06 -7.65
C LYS A 54 17.40 -1.37 -6.94
N LEU A 55 16.33 -2.03 -7.34
CA LEU A 55 15.89 -3.31 -6.78
C LEU A 55 16.60 -4.49 -7.46
N PRO A 56 16.68 -5.67 -6.82
CA PRO A 56 17.13 -6.87 -7.50
C PRO A 56 16.29 -7.18 -8.75
N ASP A 57 16.91 -7.80 -9.76
CA ASP A 57 16.23 -8.14 -11.01
C ASP A 57 14.95 -8.96 -10.75
N GLY A 58 13.82 -8.49 -11.29
CA GLY A 58 12.54 -9.14 -11.15
C GLY A 58 11.92 -9.08 -9.75
N PHE A 59 12.46 -8.23 -8.87
CA PHE A 59 11.91 -8.08 -7.51
C PHE A 59 10.50 -7.51 -7.54
N ASP A 60 9.64 -8.06 -6.68
CA ASP A 60 8.38 -7.47 -6.26
C ASP A 60 8.19 -7.70 -4.76
N TYR A 61 7.42 -6.84 -4.10
CA TYR A 61 7.02 -7.09 -2.72
C TYR A 61 6.04 -8.27 -2.65
N ALA A 62 6.07 -9.03 -1.57
CA ALA A 62 5.04 -10.05 -1.31
C ALA A 62 3.69 -9.42 -0.97
N GLY A 63 3.71 -8.20 -0.45
CA GLY A 63 2.55 -7.38 -0.17
C GLY A 63 2.95 -5.99 0.28
N VAL A 64 2.00 -5.07 0.30
CA VAL A 64 2.19 -3.70 0.78
C VAL A 64 1.09 -3.34 1.77
N ILE A 65 1.45 -2.72 2.90
CA ILE A 65 0.51 -2.27 3.94
C ILE A 65 0.63 -0.77 4.08
N SER A 66 -0.49 -0.07 3.91
CA SER A 66 -0.59 1.38 3.95
C SER A 66 -1.58 1.85 5.02
N PHE A 67 -1.10 2.67 5.95
CA PHE A 67 -1.94 3.34 6.95
C PHE A 67 -2.07 4.82 6.59
N ALA A 68 -3.23 5.21 6.06
CA ALA A 68 -3.56 6.56 5.60
C ALA A 68 -2.57 7.09 4.55
N GLY A 69 -2.39 6.34 3.46
CA GLY A 69 -1.50 6.69 2.36
C GLY A 69 -2.23 7.08 1.08
N ALA A 70 -1.44 7.47 0.09
CA ALA A 70 -1.88 7.82 -1.25
C ALA A 70 -0.77 7.53 -2.28
N VAL A 71 -1.13 7.53 -3.56
CA VAL A 71 -0.19 7.59 -4.69
C VAL A 71 -0.25 8.99 -5.29
N VAL A 72 0.89 9.55 -5.64
CA VAL A 72 1.01 10.82 -6.36
C VAL A 72 1.41 10.53 -7.80
N ASP A 73 0.69 11.10 -8.76
CA ASP A 73 1.06 11.01 -10.17
C ASP A 73 0.98 12.40 -10.85
N MET A 74 1.84 12.60 -11.86
CA MET A 74 1.82 13.77 -12.74
C MET A 74 0.84 13.55 -13.90
N ALA A 75 -0.35 13.04 -13.56
CA ALA A 75 -1.49 12.80 -14.44
C ALA A 75 -2.79 13.01 -13.66
N ASP A 76 -3.91 13.18 -14.37
CA ASP A 76 -5.22 13.36 -13.76
C ASP A 76 -5.86 12.02 -13.31
N ASP A 77 -5.17 10.90 -13.57
CA ASP A 77 -5.61 9.56 -13.20
C ASP A 77 -4.43 8.61 -13.03
N LEU A 78 -4.61 7.53 -12.22
CA LEU A 78 -3.62 6.46 -12.13
C LEU A 78 -3.77 5.49 -13.31
N THR A 79 -2.64 5.06 -13.83
CA THR A 79 -2.59 4.00 -14.85
C THR A 79 -1.67 2.90 -14.39
N TRP A 80 -2.11 1.65 -14.46
CA TRP A 80 -1.36 0.49 -14.03
C TRP A 80 -0.99 -0.37 -15.25
N LYS A 81 0.30 -0.54 -15.53
CA LYS A 81 0.76 -1.44 -16.61
C LYS A 81 0.50 -2.90 -16.27
N ARG A 82 0.59 -3.27 -14.99
CA ARG A 82 0.25 -4.59 -14.47
C ARG A 82 -0.36 -4.49 -13.07
N ALA A 83 -0.99 -5.56 -12.62
CA ALA A 83 -1.44 -5.67 -11.24
C ALA A 83 -0.24 -5.58 -10.29
N PRO A 84 -0.31 -4.75 -9.22
CA PRO A 84 0.70 -4.71 -8.19
C PRO A 84 0.64 -5.97 -7.30
N ALA A 85 1.62 -6.12 -6.41
CA ALA A 85 1.52 -7.03 -5.27
C ALA A 85 0.23 -6.75 -4.46
N PRO A 86 -0.31 -7.72 -3.70
CA PRO A 86 -1.45 -7.49 -2.82
C PRO A 86 -1.26 -6.27 -1.93
N ILE A 87 -2.26 -5.41 -1.85
CA ILE A 87 -2.20 -4.16 -1.07
C ILE A 87 -3.24 -4.17 0.03
N MET A 88 -2.80 -3.93 1.27
CA MET A 88 -3.68 -3.61 2.38
C MET A 88 -3.72 -2.09 2.60
N LEU A 89 -4.92 -1.55 2.67
CA LEU A 89 -5.17 -0.12 2.83
C LEU A 89 -6.02 0.11 4.09
N PHE A 90 -5.53 0.93 5.02
CA PHE A 90 -6.33 1.49 6.12
C PHE A 90 -6.49 2.98 5.91
N HIS A 91 -7.73 3.52 5.98
CA HIS A 91 -7.94 4.95 5.83
C HIS A 91 -9.23 5.40 6.52
N GLY A 92 -9.18 6.53 7.21
CA GLY A 92 -10.35 7.23 7.72
C GLY A 92 -10.97 8.13 6.65
N ASP A 93 -12.29 8.10 6.48
CA ASP A 93 -12.96 8.88 5.44
C ASP A 93 -13.08 10.38 5.75
N ALA A 94 -12.76 10.78 6.99
CA ALA A 94 -12.65 12.17 7.43
C ALA A 94 -11.18 12.68 7.46
N ASP A 95 -10.23 11.95 6.89
CA ASP A 95 -8.84 12.37 6.82
C ASP A 95 -8.68 13.65 5.98
N SER A 96 -8.21 14.73 6.64
CA SER A 96 -7.96 16.03 6.00
C SER A 96 -6.50 16.26 5.61
N ASN A 97 -5.59 15.38 6.00
CA ASN A 97 -4.15 15.51 5.75
C ASN A 97 -3.74 14.75 4.48
N VAL A 98 -4.23 13.53 4.34
CA VAL A 98 -4.03 12.70 3.14
C VAL A 98 -5.40 12.40 2.53
N PRO A 99 -5.64 12.73 1.25
CA PRO A 99 -6.94 12.50 0.63
C PRO A 99 -7.37 11.03 0.74
N TYR A 100 -8.58 10.79 1.23
CA TYR A 100 -9.20 9.46 1.24
C TYR A 100 -9.55 8.98 -0.17
N GLY A 101 -10.13 9.87 -0.99
CA GLY A 101 -10.43 9.66 -2.40
C GLY A 101 -9.36 10.21 -3.33
N ALA A 102 -9.74 10.92 -4.37
CA ALA A 102 -8.81 11.53 -5.33
C ALA A 102 -8.87 13.07 -5.28
N LEU A 103 -7.71 13.70 -5.23
CA LEU A 103 -7.54 15.14 -5.41
C LEU A 103 -6.79 15.39 -6.72
N ARG A 104 -7.47 16.00 -7.70
CA ARG A 104 -6.91 16.34 -9.02
C ARG A 104 -6.60 17.82 -9.12
N MET A 105 -5.45 18.13 -9.70
CA MET A 105 -4.92 19.51 -9.76
C MET A 105 -4.62 19.97 -11.20
N GLY A 106 -5.22 19.33 -12.20
CA GLY A 106 -5.01 19.64 -13.62
C GLY A 106 -3.62 19.22 -14.11
N GLY A 107 -3.46 17.98 -14.49
CA GLY A 107 -2.19 17.38 -14.92
C GLY A 107 -1.36 16.76 -13.79
N ALA A 108 -1.90 16.73 -12.56
CA ALA A 108 -1.32 15.99 -11.43
C ALA A 108 -2.44 15.59 -10.46
N GLY A 109 -2.23 14.53 -9.69
CA GLY A 109 -3.21 14.07 -8.72
C GLY A 109 -2.58 13.39 -7.51
N ILE A 110 -3.36 13.38 -6.41
CA ILE A 110 -3.09 12.61 -5.21
C ILE A 110 -4.27 11.65 -5.04
N PHE A 111 -3.99 10.36 -5.06
CA PHE A 111 -4.98 9.30 -5.12
C PHE A 111 -4.93 8.48 -3.84
N GLY A 112 -5.93 8.65 -2.98
CA GLY A 112 -6.01 8.00 -1.69
C GLY A 112 -6.54 6.58 -1.74
N SER A 113 -6.69 5.97 -0.57
CA SER A 113 -6.96 4.54 -0.44
C SER A 113 -8.27 4.09 -1.08
N ASP A 114 -9.36 4.86 -0.95
CA ASP A 114 -10.64 4.54 -1.58
C ASP A 114 -10.53 4.51 -3.12
N TYR A 115 -9.81 5.48 -3.68
CA TYR A 115 -9.59 5.52 -5.12
C TYR A 115 -8.74 4.34 -5.61
N ILE A 116 -7.64 4.04 -4.88
CA ILE A 116 -6.77 2.91 -5.20
C ILE A 116 -7.54 1.59 -5.10
N ALA A 117 -8.32 1.39 -4.03
CA ALA A 117 -9.11 0.17 -3.85
C ALA A 117 -10.09 -0.07 -5.01
N ARG A 118 -10.78 0.99 -5.47
CA ARG A 118 -11.68 0.89 -6.64
C ARG A 118 -10.94 0.46 -7.90
N GLN A 119 -9.77 1.06 -8.17
CA GLN A 119 -8.96 0.67 -9.34
C GLN A 119 -8.48 -0.77 -9.24
N LEU A 120 -8.01 -1.21 -8.06
CA LEU A 120 -7.60 -2.60 -7.84
C LEU A 120 -8.78 -3.57 -8.02
N SER A 121 -9.98 -3.19 -7.58
CA SER A 121 -11.22 -3.96 -7.80
C SER A 121 -11.54 -4.12 -9.28
N ASP A 122 -11.48 -3.02 -10.05
CA ASP A 122 -11.74 -3.03 -11.50
C ASP A 122 -10.71 -3.91 -12.25
N MET A 123 -9.47 -3.92 -11.80
CA MET A 123 -8.40 -4.77 -12.31
C MET A 123 -8.47 -6.23 -11.84
N LYS A 124 -9.36 -6.55 -10.90
CA LYS A 124 -9.42 -7.85 -10.19
C LYS A 124 -8.09 -8.22 -9.52
N SER A 125 -7.38 -7.22 -9.04
CA SER A 125 -6.14 -7.37 -8.28
C SER A 125 -6.44 -7.59 -6.80
N PRO A 126 -5.74 -8.47 -6.09
CA PRO A 126 -5.96 -8.71 -4.67
C PRO A 126 -5.71 -7.44 -3.84
N TYR A 127 -6.64 -7.11 -2.95
CA TYR A 127 -6.50 -6.03 -1.97
C TYR A 127 -7.32 -6.29 -0.72
N TYR A 128 -6.96 -5.60 0.38
CA TYR A 128 -7.76 -5.53 1.60
C TYR A 128 -7.92 -4.06 1.99
N PHE A 129 -9.09 -3.49 1.76
CA PHE A 129 -9.39 -2.12 2.14
C PHE A 129 -10.19 -2.07 3.44
N TYR A 130 -9.62 -1.45 4.47
CA TYR A 130 -10.25 -1.19 5.76
C TYR A 130 -10.54 0.30 5.88
N SER A 131 -11.80 0.67 5.68
CA SER A 131 -12.30 2.04 5.76
C SER A 131 -12.94 2.29 7.11
N VAL A 132 -12.56 3.39 7.79
CA VAL A 132 -13.16 3.77 9.08
C VAL A 132 -13.92 5.08 8.93
N GLU A 133 -15.26 4.98 8.99
CA GLU A 133 -16.18 6.12 8.85
C GLU A 133 -16.03 7.09 10.00
N GLY A 134 -15.80 8.37 9.71
CA GLY A 134 -15.64 9.46 10.69
C GLY A 134 -14.25 9.54 11.32
N ALA A 135 -13.33 8.63 11.00
CA ALA A 135 -11.95 8.71 11.49
C ALA A 135 -11.13 9.71 10.66
N ASP A 136 -10.32 10.48 11.36
CA ASP A 136 -9.38 11.43 10.78
C ASP A 136 -7.98 10.80 10.58
N HIS A 137 -6.97 11.63 10.31
CA HIS A 137 -5.59 11.20 10.08
C HIS A 137 -4.94 10.48 11.29
N ALA A 138 -5.48 10.61 12.49
CA ALA A 138 -4.96 9.89 13.66
C ALA A 138 -5.07 8.38 13.50
N LEU A 139 -5.96 7.89 12.62
CA LEU A 139 -6.03 6.48 12.24
C LEU A 139 -4.68 5.94 11.73
N ALA A 140 -3.84 6.75 11.14
CA ALA A 140 -2.52 6.34 10.65
C ALA A 140 -1.61 5.70 11.73
N THR A 141 -1.85 5.96 13.00
CA THR A 141 -1.06 5.45 14.13
C THR A 141 -1.70 4.25 14.85
N VAL A 142 -2.93 3.92 14.55
CA VAL A 142 -3.76 2.99 15.31
C VAL A 142 -3.68 1.53 14.86
N PRO A 143 -3.53 1.21 13.54
CA PRO A 143 -3.77 -0.16 13.07
C PRO A 143 -2.90 -1.23 13.72
N MET A 144 -1.63 -0.93 13.99
CA MET A 144 -0.70 -1.87 14.64
C MET A 144 -1.10 -2.25 16.07
N ASN A 145 -1.96 -1.47 16.71
CA ASN A 145 -2.46 -1.75 18.06
C ASN A 145 -3.84 -2.39 18.04
N ASN A 146 -4.75 -1.86 17.23
CA ASN A 146 -6.18 -2.16 17.32
C ASN A 146 -6.69 -3.10 16.22
N TYR A 147 -5.96 -3.25 15.11
CA TYR A 147 -6.43 -3.99 13.93
C TYR A 147 -5.48 -5.13 13.52
N ARG A 148 -4.79 -5.73 14.50
CA ARG A 148 -3.83 -6.82 14.25
C ARG A 148 -4.46 -8.01 13.56
N ASP A 149 -5.69 -8.38 13.93
CA ASP A 149 -6.38 -9.53 13.35
C ASP A 149 -6.60 -9.35 11.84
N ALA A 150 -6.95 -8.13 11.40
CA ALA A 150 -7.09 -7.82 9.97
C ALA A 150 -5.73 -7.85 9.25
N ILE A 151 -4.67 -7.36 9.90
CA ILE A 151 -3.30 -7.42 9.36
C ILE A 151 -2.85 -8.87 9.25
N ASP A 152 -3.05 -9.68 10.29
CA ASP A 152 -2.70 -11.11 10.30
C ASP A 152 -3.47 -11.88 9.25
N GLN A 153 -4.76 -11.57 9.04
CA GLN A 153 -5.56 -12.14 7.97
C GLN A 153 -4.97 -11.83 6.60
N PHE A 154 -4.63 -10.57 6.34
CA PHE A 154 -3.99 -10.16 5.08
C PHE A 154 -2.67 -10.88 4.85
N LEU A 155 -1.79 -10.88 5.86
CA LEU A 155 -0.47 -11.53 5.77
C LEU A 155 -0.57 -13.04 5.58
N THR A 156 -1.54 -13.69 6.21
CA THR A 156 -1.73 -15.13 6.08
C THR A 156 -2.35 -15.47 4.74
N GLN A 157 -3.50 -14.88 4.41
CA GLN A 157 -4.31 -15.29 3.28
C GLN A 157 -3.79 -14.73 1.94
N GLN A 158 -3.59 -13.42 1.85
CA GLN A 158 -3.23 -12.80 0.57
C GLN A 158 -1.73 -12.86 0.27
N VAL A 159 -0.90 -12.70 1.29
CA VAL A 159 0.57 -12.77 1.14
C VAL A 159 1.08 -14.20 1.23
N GLY A 160 0.72 -14.93 2.30
CA GLY A 160 1.22 -16.27 2.59
C GLY A 160 0.62 -17.33 1.65
N GLU A 161 -0.71 -17.41 1.60
CA GLU A 161 -1.46 -18.41 0.82
C GLU A 161 -1.72 -17.93 -0.63
N ARG A 162 -1.44 -16.66 -0.93
CA ARG A 162 -1.66 -16.03 -2.25
C ARG A 162 -3.11 -16.11 -2.74
N LEU A 163 -4.07 -16.02 -1.81
CA LEU A 163 -5.48 -16.00 -2.16
C LEU A 163 -5.81 -14.72 -2.94
N PRO A 164 -6.45 -14.80 -4.11
CA PRO A 164 -6.81 -13.64 -4.92
C PRO A 164 -8.09 -12.97 -4.39
N ALA A 165 -8.10 -12.59 -3.10
CA ALA A 165 -9.24 -11.99 -2.45
C ALA A 165 -9.26 -10.46 -2.63
N MET A 166 -10.44 -9.91 -2.84
CA MET A 166 -10.73 -8.48 -2.81
C MET A 166 -11.68 -8.24 -1.64
N ILE A 167 -11.19 -7.56 -0.60
CA ILE A 167 -11.92 -7.41 0.67
C ILE A 167 -12.12 -5.94 0.96
N ASP A 168 -13.39 -5.53 1.13
CA ASP A 168 -13.78 -4.23 1.63
C ASP A 168 -14.41 -4.38 3.01
N THR A 169 -13.80 -3.74 4.02
CA THR A 169 -14.34 -3.65 5.36
C THR A 169 -14.63 -2.19 5.68
N LYS A 170 -15.83 -1.93 6.14
CA LYS A 170 -16.23 -0.60 6.60
C LYS A 170 -16.65 -0.67 8.06
N GLU A 171 -15.94 0.10 8.89
CA GLU A 171 -16.24 0.26 10.31
C GLU A 171 -16.64 1.69 10.58
N ARG A 172 -17.57 1.89 11.52
CA ARG A 172 -17.89 3.24 12.02
C ARG A 172 -17.04 3.54 13.25
N PHE A 173 -16.33 4.66 13.20
CA PHE A 173 -15.62 5.16 14.38
C PHE A 173 -16.62 5.52 15.47
N THR A 174 -16.63 4.76 16.54
CA THR A 174 -17.40 5.07 17.74
C THR A 174 -16.42 5.55 18.79
N ASN A 175 -16.50 6.85 19.14
CA ASN A 175 -15.83 7.34 20.34
C ASN A 175 -16.45 6.61 21.55
N ALA A 176 -15.73 5.64 22.11
CA ALA A 176 -16.07 5.00 23.37
C ALA A 176 -15.54 5.83 24.53
#